data_06cf0e3c65e12ef4b160e475b2a09496
#
_entry.id   06cf0e3c65e12ef4b160e475b2a09496
#
_cell.length_a   1.000
_cell.length_b   1.000
_cell.length_c   1.000
_cell.angle_alpha   90.00
_cell.angle_beta   90.00
_cell.angle_gamma   90.00
#
_symmetry.space_group_name_H-M   'P 1'
#
loop_
_entity.id
_entity.type
_entity.pdbx_description
1 polymer ?
#
loop_
_entity_poly.entity_id
_entity_poly.type
_entity_poly.pdbx_seq_one_letter_code
_entity_poly.pdbx_strand_id
1 'polypeptide(L)'
;VTTGARSELQKALGQRSAVLFGLAYMTPIIVLGIFGVIAERSKGASAGSYLLATVAMLFTAQSYGVMARHFPVAGSAYTYVRKALDARVGFMVGWAVLLDYLFLPLVIWLIGGSYLQDRFPAVPFWTWIVGFAALTTVLNLIGLKVADRANFIL
;
A
#
# COMPACT_ATOMS: atom_id res chain seq x y z
N VAL A 1 38.64 12.31 14.66
CA VAL A 1 38.33 11.39 13.56
C VAL A 1 37.10 10.59 14.01
N THR A 2 35.92 11.10 13.73
CA THR A 2 34.65 10.41 14.07
C THR A 2 34.25 9.58 12.87
N THR A 3 34.42 8.29 13.00
CA THR A 3 33.95 7.28 12.05
C THR A 3 32.43 7.34 11.98
N GLY A 4 31.91 7.89 10.89
CA GLY A 4 30.47 7.91 10.63
C GLY A 4 29.93 6.48 10.56
N ALA A 5 29.11 6.10 11.52
CA ALA A 5 28.32 4.91 11.48
C ALA A 5 27.37 5.00 10.28
N ARG A 6 27.74 4.40 9.14
CA ARG A 6 26.78 4.07 8.08
C ARG A 6 25.82 3.06 8.68
N SER A 7 24.61 3.51 8.98
CA SER A 7 23.53 2.56 9.25
C SER A 7 23.22 1.84 7.92
N GLU A 8 23.96 0.79 7.65
CA GLU A 8 23.62 -0.16 6.61
C GLU A 8 22.33 -0.84 7.09
N LEU A 9 21.22 -0.44 6.50
CA LEU A 9 19.98 -1.20 6.62
C LEU A 9 20.29 -2.62 6.14
N GLN A 10 20.37 -3.55 7.09
CA GLN A 10 20.58 -4.94 6.77
C GLN A 10 19.48 -5.37 5.80
N LYS A 11 19.85 -5.96 4.67
CA LYS A 11 18.91 -6.56 3.72
C LYS A 11 18.30 -7.80 4.36
N ALA A 12 17.31 -7.59 5.24
CA ALA A 12 16.62 -8.64 5.98
C ALA A 12 15.67 -9.47 5.09
N LEU A 13 15.28 -8.93 3.92
CA LEU A 13 14.29 -9.56 3.04
C LEU A 13 14.95 -10.01 1.73
N GLY A 14 14.80 -11.29 1.41
CA GLY A 14 15.14 -11.82 0.08
C GLY A 14 14.17 -11.31 -1.00
N GLN A 15 14.57 -11.43 -2.26
CA GLN A 15 13.77 -10.98 -3.40
C GLN A 15 12.37 -11.61 -3.42
N ARG A 16 12.23 -12.89 -3.09
CA ARG A 16 10.93 -13.59 -3.01
C ARG A 16 10.04 -12.99 -1.94
N SER A 17 10.58 -12.73 -0.76
CA SER A 17 9.84 -12.09 0.33
C SER A 17 9.39 -10.68 -0.04
N ALA A 18 10.23 -9.88 -0.68
CA ALA A 18 9.87 -8.54 -1.15
C ALA A 18 8.72 -8.58 -2.16
N VAL A 19 8.74 -9.53 -3.11
CA VAL A 19 7.64 -9.72 -4.08
C VAL A 19 6.35 -10.14 -3.38
N LEU A 20 6.42 -11.10 -2.45
CA LEU A 20 5.23 -11.55 -1.70
C LEU A 20 4.63 -10.43 -0.85
N PHE A 21 5.46 -9.63 -0.17
CA PHE A 21 4.99 -8.45 0.56
C PHE A 21 4.36 -7.41 -0.36
N GLY A 22 4.96 -7.16 -1.52
CA GLY A 22 4.39 -6.25 -2.52
C GLY A 22 3.03 -6.73 -3.02
N LEU A 23 2.89 -8.03 -3.34
CA LEU A 23 1.62 -8.63 -3.75
C LEU A 23 0.57 -8.58 -2.64
N ALA A 24 0.96 -8.84 -1.40
CA ALA A 24 0.05 -8.73 -0.25
C ALA A 24 -0.42 -7.29 -0.03
N TYR A 25 0.48 -6.31 -0.19
CA TYR A 25 0.14 -4.89 -0.07
C TYR A 25 -0.81 -4.41 -1.18
N MET A 26 -0.69 -4.95 -2.38
CA MET A 26 -1.60 -4.64 -3.50
C MET A 26 -3.05 -5.11 -3.26
N THR A 27 -3.28 -5.96 -2.26
CA THR A 27 -4.60 -6.51 -1.93
C THR A 27 -5.42 -6.87 -3.18
N PRO A 28 -4.97 -7.83 -4.01
CA PRO A 28 -5.56 -8.10 -5.32
C PRO A 28 -7.04 -8.45 -5.27
N ILE A 29 -7.53 -8.90 -4.13
CA ILE A 29 -8.95 -9.22 -3.91
C ILE A 29 -9.87 -7.97 -4.00
N ILE A 30 -9.32 -6.76 -3.85
CA ILE A 30 -10.09 -5.52 -3.95
C ILE A 30 -10.64 -5.31 -5.36
N VAL A 31 -9.99 -5.88 -6.37
CA VAL A 31 -10.46 -5.86 -7.76
C VAL A 31 -11.87 -6.45 -7.86
N LEU A 32 -12.13 -7.54 -7.14
CA LEU A 32 -13.46 -8.15 -7.09
C LEU A 32 -14.46 -7.25 -6.36
N GLY A 33 -13.98 -6.56 -5.32
CA GLY A 33 -14.80 -5.65 -4.52
C GLY A 33 -15.29 -4.41 -5.27
N ILE A 34 -14.52 -3.90 -6.20
CA ILE A 34 -14.87 -2.69 -6.98
C ILE A 34 -15.31 -3.02 -8.42
N PHE A 35 -15.29 -4.29 -8.81
CA PHE A 35 -15.61 -4.72 -10.18
C PHE A 35 -17.00 -4.24 -10.64
N GLY A 36 -18.01 -4.33 -9.79
CA GLY A 36 -19.36 -3.88 -10.09
C GLY A 36 -19.43 -2.40 -10.46
N VAL A 37 -18.75 -1.56 -9.68
CA VAL A 37 -18.67 -0.11 -9.92
C VAL A 37 -17.96 0.18 -11.25
N ILE A 38 -16.87 -0.54 -11.53
CA ILE A 38 -16.13 -0.38 -12.80
C ILE A 38 -16.98 -0.86 -13.99
N ALA A 39 -17.69 -1.98 -13.85
CA ALA A 39 -18.57 -2.50 -14.90
C ALA A 39 -19.68 -1.51 -15.24
N GLU A 40 -20.31 -0.92 -14.23
CA GLU A 40 -21.36 0.09 -14.40
C GLU A 40 -20.81 1.35 -15.06
N ARG A 41 -19.71 1.90 -14.55
CA ARG A 41 -19.12 3.15 -15.06
C ARG A 41 -18.52 3.02 -16.46
N SER A 42 -17.95 1.86 -16.78
CA SER A 42 -17.40 1.57 -18.10
C SER A 42 -18.43 1.07 -19.11
N LYS A 43 -19.71 0.98 -18.73
CA LYS A 43 -20.79 0.44 -19.57
C LYS A 43 -20.46 -0.93 -20.16
N GLY A 44 -19.84 -1.80 -19.37
CA GLY A 44 -19.44 -3.15 -19.76
C GLY A 44 -18.02 -3.26 -20.35
N ALA A 45 -17.31 -2.15 -20.58
CA ALA A 45 -15.93 -2.16 -21.10
C ALA A 45 -14.86 -2.37 -20.01
N SER A 46 -15.16 -3.08 -18.93
CA SER A 46 -14.28 -3.30 -17.79
C SER A 46 -12.93 -3.91 -18.19
N ALA A 47 -12.95 -4.92 -19.07
CA ALA A 47 -11.73 -5.58 -19.55
C ALA A 47 -10.78 -4.60 -20.24
N GLY A 48 -11.30 -3.71 -21.08
CA GLY A 48 -10.52 -2.67 -21.74
C GLY A 48 -9.94 -1.67 -20.74
N SER A 49 -10.71 -1.28 -19.73
CA SER A 49 -10.26 -0.38 -18.67
C SER A 49 -9.10 -0.99 -17.86
N TYR A 50 -9.19 -2.25 -17.48
CA TYR A 50 -8.11 -2.97 -16.79
C TYR A 50 -6.87 -3.16 -17.66
N LEU A 51 -7.04 -3.47 -18.97
CA LEU A 51 -5.91 -3.57 -19.90
C LEU A 51 -5.17 -2.24 -20.01
N LEU A 52 -5.89 -1.14 -20.22
CA LEU A 52 -5.30 0.19 -20.32
C LEU A 52 -4.55 0.56 -19.03
N ALA A 53 -5.17 0.32 -17.87
CA ALA A 53 -4.53 0.54 -16.57
C ALA A 53 -3.27 -0.31 -16.42
N THR A 54 -3.31 -1.57 -16.82
CA THR A 54 -2.14 -2.47 -16.75
C THR A 54 -0.99 -1.96 -17.60
N VAL A 55 -1.25 -1.53 -18.85
CA VAL A 55 -0.22 -0.95 -19.72
C VAL A 55 0.38 0.31 -19.08
N ALA A 56 -0.44 1.22 -18.56
CA ALA A 56 0.04 2.41 -17.88
C ALA A 56 0.92 2.06 -16.65
N MET A 57 0.50 1.08 -15.85
CA MET A 57 1.25 0.64 -14.68
C MET A 57 2.56 -0.07 -15.02
N LEU A 58 2.69 -0.72 -16.18
CA LEU A 58 3.96 -1.27 -16.63
C LEU A 58 5.01 -0.19 -16.86
N PHE A 59 4.65 0.95 -17.47
CA PHE A 59 5.56 2.09 -17.60
C PHE A 59 5.98 2.66 -16.24
N THR A 60 5.04 2.77 -15.32
CA THR A 60 5.32 3.19 -13.94
C THR A 60 6.30 2.22 -13.28
N ALA A 61 6.07 0.92 -13.37
CA ALA A 61 6.95 -0.10 -12.80
C ALA A 61 8.36 -0.05 -13.38
N GLN A 62 8.49 0.15 -14.69
CA GLN A 62 9.80 0.34 -15.34
C GLN A 62 10.52 1.58 -14.81
N SER A 63 9.81 2.70 -14.68
CA SER A 63 10.38 3.95 -14.13
C SER A 63 10.90 3.75 -12.72
N TYR A 64 10.13 3.07 -11.86
CA TYR A 64 10.59 2.72 -10.51
C TYR A 64 11.81 1.79 -10.53
N GLY A 65 11.84 0.82 -11.44
CA GLY A 65 12.98 -0.09 -11.62
C GLY A 65 14.27 0.65 -11.99
N VAL A 66 14.18 1.62 -12.89
CA VAL A 66 15.31 2.48 -13.27
C VAL A 66 15.76 3.35 -12.10
N MET A 67 14.84 4.00 -11.40
CA MET A 67 15.15 4.85 -10.26
C MET A 67 15.76 4.06 -9.09
N ALA A 68 15.27 2.85 -8.82
CA ALA A 68 15.81 1.98 -7.79
C ALA A 68 17.27 1.55 -8.06
N ARG A 69 17.65 1.40 -9.33
CA ARG A 69 19.05 1.11 -9.71
C ARG A 69 19.96 2.30 -9.53
N HIS A 70 19.48 3.52 -9.85
CA HIS A 70 20.28 4.74 -9.72
C HIS A 70 20.36 5.23 -8.27
N PHE A 71 19.29 5.04 -7.51
CA PHE A 71 19.18 5.51 -6.13
C PHE A 71 18.79 4.33 -5.21
N PRO A 72 19.74 3.41 -4.89
CA PRO A 72 19.46 2.23 -4.05
C PRO A 72 19.34 2.61 -2.57
N VAL A 73 18.36 3.47 -2.26
CA VAL A 73 18.09 3.96 -0.91
C VAL A 73 16.62 3.79 -0.57
N ALA A 74 16.34 3.57 0.70
CA ALA A 74 14.97 3.56 1.19
C ALA A 74 14.36 4.97 1.09
N GLY A 75 13.06 5.06 0.79
CA GLY A 75 12.34 6.34 0.73
C GLY A 75 11.38 6.48 -0.44
N SER A 76 11.25 5.44 -1.27
CA SER A 76 10.24 5.37 -2.33
C SER A 76 10.22 6.60 -3.26
N ALA A 77 9.04 6.95 -3.78
CA ALA A 77 8.83 8.08 -4.70
C ALA A 77 9.36 9.42 -4.16
N TYR A 78 9.19 9.68 -2.86
CA TYR A 78 9.73 10.87 -2.22
C TYR A 78 11.21 11.06 -2.48
N THR A 79 12.01 10.03 -2.22
CA THR A 79 13.47 10.10 -2.35
C THR A 79 13.88 10.23 -3.82
N TYR A 80 13.21 9.54 -4.72
CA TYR A 80 13.50 9.58 -6.15
C TYR A 80 13.24 10.97 -6.73
N VAL A 81 12.06 11.53 -6.43
CA VAL A 81 11.69 12.87 -6.92
C VAL A 81 12.57 13.95 -6.32
N ARG A 82 12.88 13.87 -5.02
CA ARG A 82 13.76 14.83 -4.36
C ARG A 82 15.17 14.85 -4.94
N LYS A 83 15.69 13.68 -5.34
CA LYS A 83 17.05 13.57 -5.89
C LYS A 83 17.11 13.84 -7.38
N ALA A 84 16.07 13.48 -8.14
CA ALA A 84 16.04 13.61 -9.59
C ALA A 84 15.53 14.96 -10.07
N LEU A 85 14.67 15.63 -9.32
CA LEU A 85 14.04 16.91 -9.70
C LEU A 85 14.39 18.02 -8.70
N ASP A 86 13.58 18.17 -7.66
CA ASP A 86 13.69 19.25 -6.67
C ASP A 86 13.19 18.80 -5.30
N ALA A 87 13.75 19.41 -4.24
CA ALA A 87 13.37 19.12 -2.87
C ALA A 87 11.93 19.52 -2.55
N ARG A 88 11.40 20.59 -3.15
CA ARG A 88 10.03 21.06 -2.95
C ARG A 88 9.02 20.10 -3.57
N VAL A 89 9.29 19.67 -4.80
CA VAL A 89 8.45 18.67 -5.49
C VAL A 89 8.50 17.33 -4.73
N GLY A 90 9.69 16.93 -4.27
CA GLY A 90 9.86 15.75 -3.41
C GLY A 90 9.01 15.84 -2.15
N PHE A 91 8.96 16.99 -1.49
CA PHE A 91 8.11 17.19 -0.30
C PHE A 91 6.62 16.98 -0.62
N MET A 92 6.12 17.54 -1.73
CA MET A 92 4.72 17.35 -2.15
C MET A 92 4.40 15.88 -2.42
N VAL A 93 5.30 15.17 -3.10
CA VAL A 93 5.16 13.73 -3.35
C VAL A 93 5.18 12.94 -2.04
N GLY A 94 6.08 13.28 -1.11
CA GLY A 94 6.12 12.67 0.21
C GLY A 94 4.82 12.86 0.99
N TRP A 95 4.25 14.05 0.93
CA TRP A 95 2.96 14.35 1.53
C TRP A 95 1.82 13.53 0.89
N ALA A 96 1.80 13.44 -0.45
CA ALA A 96 0.81 12.62 -1.16
C ALA A 96 0.90 11.14 -0.77
N VAL A 97 2.11 10.58 -0.68
CA VAL A 97 2.34 9.20 -0.22
C VAL A 97 1.86 9.00 1.22
N LEU A 98 2.07 9.98 2.08
CA LEU A 98 1.62 9.93 3.48
C LEU A 98 0.09 9.94 3.57
N LEU A 99 -0.58 10.74 2.74
CA LEU A 99 -2.04 10.73 2.62
C LEU A 99 -2.57 9.39 2.11
N ASP A 100 -1.89 8.75 1.17
CA ASP A 100 -2.24 7.41 0.68
C ASP A 100 -2.24 6.39 1.82
N TYR A 101 -1.18 6.35 2.62
CA TYR A 101 -1.11 5.47 3.79
C TYR A 101 -2.17 5.78 4.86
N LEU A 102 -2.59 7.03 4.98
CA LEU A 102 -3.61 7.44 5.94
C LEU A 102 -5.02 7.02 5.47
N PHE A 103 -5.32 7.25 4.19
CA PHE A 103 -6.66 7.01 3.65
C PHE A 103 -6.91 5.57 3.23
N LEU A 104 -5.87 4.80 2.87
CA LEU A 104 -6.04 3.42 2.41
C LEU A 104 -6.77 2.52 3.42
N PRO A 105 -6.43 2.48 4.71
CA PRO A 105 -7.19 1.72 5.70
C PRO A 105 -8.65 2.16 5.79
N LEU A 106 -8.90 3.47 5.75
CA LEU A 106 -10.25 4.02 5.81
C LEU A 106 -11.12 3.52 4.64
N VAL A 107 -10.59 3.55 3.43
CA VAL A 107 -11.28 3.04 2.23
C VAL A 107 -11.57 1.54 2.36
N ILE A 108 -10.63 0.75 2.86
CA ILE A 108 -10.81 -0.69 3.08
C ILE A 108 -11.94 -0.95 4.10
N TRP A 109 -11.99 -0.18 5.21
CA TRP A 109 -13.05 -0.31 6.20
C TRP A 109 -14.42 0.09 5.65
N LEU A 110 -14.49 1.14 4.83
CA LEU A 110 -15.73 1.57 4.18
C LEU A 110 -16.25 0.50 3.21
N ILE A 111 -15.39 -0.06 2.39
CA ILE A 111 -15.77 -1.13 1.45
C ILE A 111 -16.22 -2.38 2.22
N GLY A 112 -15.42 -2.82 3.19
CA GLY A 112 -15.77 -3.96 4.03
C GLY A 112 -17.08 -3.76 4.80
N GLY A 113 -17.26 -2.55 5.34
CA GLY A 113 -18.49 -2.15 6.03
C GLY A 113 -19.72 -2.20 5.12
N SER A 114 -19.59 -1.75 3.87
CA SER A 114 -20.68 -1.80 2.90
C SER A 114 -21.13 -3.24 2.60
N TYR A 115 -20.20 -4.16 2.40
CA TYR A 115 -20.54 -5.57 2.20
C TYR A 115 -21.23 -6.21 3.40
N LEU A 116 -20.78 -5.87 4.62
CA LEU A 116 -21.40 -6.40 5.82
C LEU A 116 -22.78 -5.76 6.08
N GLN A 117 -22.95 -4.49 5.72
CA GLN A 117 -24.25 -3.82 5.80
C GLN A 117 -25.28 -4.48 4.88
N ASP A 118 -24.89 -4.84 3.66
CA ASP A 118 -25.78 -5.55 2.73
C ASP A 118 -26.22 -6.93 3.27
N ARG A 119 -25.31 -7.60 3.99
CA ARG A 119 -25.59 -8.94 4.57
C ARG A 119 -26.35 -8.86 5.89
N PHE A 120 -26.14 -7.80 6.69
CA PHE A 120 -26.70 -7.60 8.02
C PHE A 120 -27.32 -6.19 8.14
N PRO A 121 -28.47 -5.94 7.47
CA PRO A 121 -29.10 -4.60 7.44
C PRO A 121 -29.51 -4.06 8.82
N ALA A 122 -29.73 -4.95 9.80
CA ALA A 122 -30.14 -4.58 11.15
C ALA A 122 -29.02 -3.90 11.97
N VAL A 123 -27.76 -4.03 11.53
CA VAL A 123 -26.61 -3.45 12.25
C VAL A 123 -26.26 -2.09 11.62
N PRO A 124 -26.16 -1.01 12.41
CA PRO A 124 -25.79 0.30 11.87
C PRO A 124 -24.41 0.29 11.18
N PHE A 125 -24.28 0.96 10.05
CA PHE A 125 -23.07 1.00 9.23
C PHE A 125 -21.81 1.41 10.00
N TRP A 126 -21.91 2.43 10.85
CA TRP A 126 -20.79 2.91 11.65
C TRP A 126 -20.20 1.85 12.60
N THR A 127 -21.02 0.88 13.02
CA THR A 127 -20.57 -0.23 13.90
C THR A 127 -19.52 -1.08 13.21
N TRP A 128 -19.67 -1.33 11.90
CA TRP A 128 -18.71 -2.07 11.10
C TRP A 128 -17.40 -1.32 10.97
N ILE A 129 -17.46 -0.01 10.72
CA ILE A 129 -16.26 0.83 10.60
C ILE A 129 -15.48 0.85 11.93
N VAL A 130 -16.16 1.08 13.05
CA VAL A 130 -15.52 1.08 14.36
C VAL A 130 -14.97 -0.31 14.69
N GLY A 131 -15.71 -1.38 14.36
CA GLY A 131 -15.25 -2.75 14.52
C GLY A 131 -13.97 -3.06 13.75
N PHE A 132 -13.89 -2.66 12.48
CA PHE A 132 -12.68 -2.82 11.67
C PHE A 132 -11.52 -1.97 12.20
N ALA A 133 -11.77 -0.72 12.59
CA ALA A 133 -10.77 0.15 13.17
C ALA A 133 -10.21 -0.45 14.48
N ALA A 134 -11.08 -0.93 15.37
CA ALA A 134 -10.67 -1.57 16.61
C ALA A 134 -9.88 -2.86 16.34
N LEU A 135 -10.38 -3.73 15.46
CA LEU A 135 -9.73 -4.99 15.10
C LEU A 135 -8.33 -4.74 14.53
N THR A 136 -8.20 -3.85 13.54
CA THR A 136 -6.91 -3.54 12.92
C THR A 136 -5.95 -2.89 13.91
N THR A 137 -6.43 -2.03 14.81
CA THR A 137 -5.61 -1.43 15.86
C THR A 137 -5.08 -2.50 16.82
N VAL A 138 -5.94 -3.41 17.28
CA VAL A 138 -5.53 -4.51 18.16
C VAL A 138 -4.52 -5.41 17.46
N LEU A 139 -4.78 -5.80 16.21
CA LEU A 139 -3.86 -6.63 15.43
C LEU A 139 -2.50 -5.95 15.22
N ASN A 140 -2.48 -4.63 14.97
CA ASN A 140 -1.23 -3.88 14.86
C ASN A 140 -0.45 -3.87 16.19
N LEU A 141 -1.13 -3.66 17.31
CA LEU A 141 -0.49 -3.65 18.62
C LEU A 141 0.07 -5.04 19.01
N ILE A 142 -0.65 -6.11 18.67
CA ILE A 142 -0.20 -7.48 18.88
C ILE A 142 0.88 -7.85 17.86
N GLY A 143 0.69 -7.48 16.59
CA GLY A 143 1.60 -7.77 15.49
C GLY A 143 3.00 -7.21 15.69
N LEU A 144 3.13 -6.01 16.25
CA LEU A 144 4.42 -5.44 16.63
C LEU A 144 5.14 -6.32 17.68
N LYS A 145 4.42 -6.86 18.64
CA LYS A 145 4.98 -7.77 19.65
C LYS A 145 5.35 -9.14 19.08
N VAL A 146 4.56 -9.63 18.12
CA VAL A 146 4.81 -10.93 17.45
C VAL A 146 5.97 -10.81 16.45
N ALA A 147 6.03 -9.73 15.69
CA ALA A 147 7.14 -9.45 14.79
C ALA A 147 8.47 -9.30 15.54
N ASP A 148 8.45 -8.63 16.69
CA ASP A 148 9.61 -8.48 17.57
C ASP A 148 10.08 -9.83 18.13
N ARG A 149 9.16 -10.71 18.52
CA ARG A 149 9.48 -12.08 18.96
C ARG A 149 9.95 -12.98 17.81
N ALA A 150 9.38 -12.87 16.63
CA ALA A 150 9.80 -13.64 15.47
C ALA A 150 11.21 -13.22 15.00
N ASN A 151 11.55 -11.93 15.07
CA ASN A 151 12.91 -11.42 14.81
C ASN A 151 13.94 -11.89 15.84
N PHE A 152 13.49 -12.34 17.02
CA PHE A 152 14.40 -12.85 18.06
C PHE A 152 14.67 -14.37 17.95
N ILE A 153 13.86 -15.06 17.12
CA ILE A 153 13.95 -16.53 16.92
C ILE A 153 14.61 -16.88 15.56
N LEU A 154 14.74 -15.90 14.67
CA LEU A 154 15.41 -16.01 13.36
C LEU A 154 16.80 -15.37 13.41
#